data_490a3beb013de2a8474e8e56f15ff480
#
_entry.id   490a3beb013de2a8474e8e56f15ff480
#
_cell.length_a   1.000
_cell.length_b   1.000
_cell.length_c   1.000
_cell.angle_alpha   90.00
_cell.angle_beta   90.00
_cell.angle_gamma   90.00
#
_symmetry.space_group_name_H-M   'P 1'
#
loop_
_entity.id
_entity.type
_entity.pdbx_description
1 polymer ?
#
loop_
_entity_poly.entity_id
_entity_poly.type
_entity_poly.pdbx_seq_one_letter_code
_entity_poly.pdbx_strand_id
1 'polypeptide(L)'
;MDPLAFDCNVHPAKREVRLHRPDQLRQAVYLAAGKTLEKLRKPAPPSSPPTPRREEPVPQAAAKPFKQAPQLDLPAVRAAEPVRPGAEFRLMGGLGGRWILMEGADGLVLLDIRAASERIIFETMRREAAAGGTHSQRLLLPIVVEMTPKDAVWISENLDALSRAGFLLEPFGGGSFKIEAMPACVGDRDPRETLADVCETLKATGLLGGGQPVLDALIRSVSRFAALDAFPYEESRARRLVSELLGCELPYACPQGRPTMIQWSFSELERKFGR
;
A
#
# COMPACT_ATOMS: atom_id res chain seq x y z
N MET A 1 6.07 -22.68 -18.78
CA MET A 1 6.98 -22.71 -17.63
C MET A 1 7.51 -24.12 -17.49
N ASP A 2 8.82 -24.25 -17.24
CA ASP A 2 9.46 -25.54 -17.01
C ASP A 2 8.91 -26.14 -15.70
N PRO A 3 8.41 -27.39 -15.69
CA PRO A 3 7.90 -28.07 -14.49
C PRO A 3 8.92 -28.15 -13.34
N LEU A 4 10.22 -28.07 -13.65
CA LEU A 4 11.31 -28.09 -12.66
C LEU A 4 11.55 -26.74 -11.97
N ALA A 5 10.84 -25.68 -12.36
CA ALA A 5 11.04 -24.34 -11.82
C ALA A 5 10.20 -24.03 -10.57
N PHE A 6 9.27 -24.91 -10.18
CA PHE A 6 8.39 -24.70 -9.03
C PHE A 6 8.03 -26.03 -8.34
N ASP A 7 7.83 -25.95 -7.03
CA ASP A 7 7.37 -27.06 -6.20
C ASP A 7 6.00 -26.72 -5.62
N CYS A 8 4.99 -27.56 -5.94
CA CYS A 8 3.62 -27.42 -5.46
C CYS A 8 3.35 -28.22 -4.18
N ASN A 9 4.33 -28.98 -3.69
CA ASN A 9 4.13 -29.89 -2.55
C ASN A 9 4.60 -29.30 -1.21
N VAL A 10 4.51 -27.99 -1.06
CA VAL A 10 4.98 -27.27 0.14
C VAL A 10 3.91 -27.06 1.22
N HIS A 11 2.63 -27.31 0.91
CA HIS A 11 1.54 -27.16 1.88
C HIS A 11 0.49 -28.28 1.76
N PRO A 12 0.00 -28.86 2.87
CA PRO A 12 -0.99 -29.95 2.86
C PRO A 12 -2.28 -29.63 2.08
N ALA A 13 -2.69 -28.34 2.06
CA ALA A 13 -3.86 -27.86 1.33
C ALA A 13 -3.52 -27.29 -0.07
N LYS A 14 -2.28 -27.45 -0.55
CA LYS A 14 -1.81 -26.96 -1.88
C LYS A 14 -2.08 -25.47 -2.15
N ARG A 15 -2.05 -24.65 -1.10
CA ARG A 15 -2.31 -23.22 -1.18
C ARG A 15 -1.07 -22.37 -1.50
N GLU A 16 0.10 -22.97 -1.43
CA GLU A 16 1.37 -22.28 -1.66
C GLU A 16 2.21 -23.06 -2.68
N VAL A 17 2.91 -22.30 -3.51
CA VAL A 17 3.85 -22.81 -4.50
C VAL A 17 5.21 -22.20 -4.21
N ARG A 18 6.24 -22.99 -4.02
CA ARG A 18 7.60 -22.53 -3.84
C ARG A 18 8.30 -22.41 -5.18
N LEU A 19 8.76 -21.21 -5.48
CA LEU A 19 9.50 -20.92 -6.70
C LEU A 19 11.00 -21.05 -6.42
N HIS A 20 11.72 -21.82 -7.22
CA HIS A 20 13.18 -21.96 -7.07
C HIS A 20 13.94 -20.69 -7.48
N ARG A 21 13.34 -19.83 -8.33
CA ARG A 21 13.94 -18.58 -8.80
C ARG A 21 12.89 -17.47 -8.86
N PRO A 22 12.47 -16.92 -7.72
CA PRO A 22 11.41 -15.90 -7.66
C PRO A 22 11.78 -14.61 -8.41
N ASP A 23 13.08 -14.25 -8.45
CA ASP A 23 13.54 -13.02 -9.10
C ASP A 23 13.40 -13.07 -10.62
N GLN A 24 13.63 -14.23 -11.23
CA GLN A 24 13.44 -14.39 -12.69
C GLN A 24 11.97 -14.27 -13.07
N LEU A 25 11.06 -14.77 -12.24
CA LEU A 25 9.63 -14.62 -12.47
C LEU A 25 9.18 -13.17 -12.31
N ARG A 26 9.65 -12.48 -11.27
CA ARG A 26 9.39 -11.05 -11.07
C ARG A 26 9.85 -10.25 -12.29
N GLN A 27 11.07 -10.48 -12.74
CA GLN A 27 11.62 -9.78 -13.91
C GLN A 27 10.82 -10.05 -15.18
N ALA A 28 10.39 -11.30 -15.41
CA ALA A 28 9.55 -11.66 -16.55
C ALA A 28 8.18 -10.97 -16.52
N VAL A 29 7.55 -10.89 -15.32
CA VAL A 29 6.28 -10.18 -15.13
C VAL A 29 6.44 -8.68 -15.36
N TYR A 30 7.49 -8.06 -14.83
CA TYR A 30 7.80 -6.64 -15.05
C TYR A 30 8.00 -6.33 -16.54
N LEU A 31 8.76 -7.14 -17.25
CA LEU A 31 8.99 -6.97 -18.68
C LEU A 31 7.72 -7.17 -19.51
N ALA A 32 6.89 -8.14 -19.16
CA ALA A 32 5.62 -8.39 -19.84
C ALA A 32 4.63 -7.23 -19.62
N ALA A 33 4.48 -6.78 -18.36
CA ALA A 33 3.64 -5.63 -18.01
C ALA A 33 4.14 -4.34 -18.68
N GLY A 34 5.44 -4.07 -18.65
CA GLY A 34 6.05 -2.92 -19.31
C GLY A 34 5.76 -2.89 -20.81
N LYS A 35 5.96 -4.00 -21.51
CA LYS A 35 5.65 -4.12 -22.96
C LYS A 35 4.17 -3.91 -23.26
N THR A 36 3.27 -4.34 -22.38
CA THR A 36 1.82 -4.17 -22.57
C THR A 36 1.42 -2.71 -22.36
N LEU A 37 1.96 -2.06 -21.33
CA LEU A 37 1.73 -0.65 -21.05
C LEU A 37 2.32 0.27 -22.12
N GLU A 38 3.48 -0.05 -22.69
CA GLU A 38 4.03 0.69 -23.83
C GLU A 38 3.14 0.61 -25.08
N LYS A 39 2.52 -0.54 -25.34
CA LYS A 39 1.54 -0.67 -26.44
C LYS A 39 0.30 0.18 -26.23
N LEU A 40 -0.14 0.36 -24.97
CA LEU A 40 -1.27 1.21 -24.63
C LEU A 40 -0.93 2.72 -24.66
N ARG A 41 0.37 3.07 -24.51
CA ARG A 41 0.84 4.46 -24.48
C ARG A 41 1.13 5.06 -25.86
N LYS A 42 1.23 4.26 -26.92
CA LYS A 42 1.38 4.77 -28.28
C LYS A 42 0.03 5.23 -28.79
N PRO A 43 -0.14 6.53 -29.17
CA PRO A 43 -1.35 6.96 -29.84
C PRO A 43 -1.49 6.18 -31.15
N ALA A 44 -2.68 5.65 -31.39
CA ALA A 44 -2.99 4.95 -32.63
C ALA A 44 -2.77 5.89 -33.85
N PRO A 45 -2.09 5.43 -34.90
CA PRO A 45 -2.00 6.21 -36.14
C PRO A 45 -3.41 6.41 -36.72
N PRO A 46 -3.68 7.55 -37.38
CA PRO A 46 -4.99 7.82 -37.95
C PRO A 46 -5.38 6.71 -38.92
N SER A 47 -6.54 6.13 -38.71
CA SER A 47 -7.10 5.07 -39.54
C SER A 47 -7.42 5.59 -40.92
N SER A 48 -6.73 5.09 -41.95
CA SER A 48 -7.14 5.19 -43.34
C SER A 48 -8.38 4.34 -43.58
N PRO A 49 -9.30 4.74 -44.50
CA PRO A 49 -10.55 4.05 -44.73
C PRO A 49 -10.32 2.64 -45.32
N PRO A 50 -11.16 1.67 -44.99
CA PRO A 50 -10.94 0.28 -45.38
C PRO A 50 -11.26 0.06 -46.86
N THR A 51 -10.27 -0.47 -47.58
CA THR A 51 -10.49 -1.07 -48.91
C THR A 51 -11.14 -2.43 -48.74
N PRO A 52 -12.17 -2.80 -49.50
CA PRO A 52 -12.86 -4.07 -49.32
C PRO A 52 -11.96 -5.24 -49.75
N ARG A 53 -11.57 -6.04 -48.81
CA ARG A 53 -10.82 -7.30 -49.02
C ARG A 53 -11.79 -8.43 -49.22
N ARG A 54 -11.72 -9.03 -50.43
CA ARG A 54 -12.45 -10.21 -50.86
C ARG A 54 -12.17 -11.38 -49.90
N GLU A 55 -13.21 -11.93 -49.30
CA GLU A 55 -13.14 -13.09 -48.41
C GLU A 55 -12.88 -14.38 -49.19
N GLU A 56 -11.78 -15.05 -48.94
CA GLU A 56 -11.58 -16.46 -49.30
C GLU A 56 -11.98 -17.35 -48.11
N PRO A 57 -12.67 -18.48 -48.32
CA PRO A 57 -13.18 -19.30 -47.25
C PRO A 57 -12.04 -20.13 -46.58
N VAL A 58 -11.84 -19.91 -45.31
CA VAL A 58 -10.93 -20.73 -44.46
C VAL A 58 -11.68 -21.99 -44.00
N PRO A 59 -11.10 -23.21 -44.11
CA PRO A 59 -11.75 -24.43 -43.66
C PRO A 59 -11.90 -24.44 -42.13
N GLN A 60 -13.11 -24.56 -41.61
CA GLN A 60 -13.42 -24.75 -40.20
C GLN A 60 -12.93 -26.14 -39.76
N ALA A 61 -11.85 -26.20 -39.02
CA ALA A 61 -11.49 -27.37 -38.22
C ALA A 61 -12.40 -27.45 -36.98
N ALA A 62 -13.18 -28.50 -36.87
CA ALA A 62 -14.10 -28.76 -35.77
C ALA A 62 -13.37 -28.78 -34.43
N ALA A 63 -13.58 -27.78 -33.63
CA ALA A 63 -13.15 -27.78 -32.23
C ALA A 63 -14.03 -28.71 -31.39
N LYS A 64 -13.43 -29.73 -30.82
CA LYS A 64 -14.08 -30.61 -29.86
C LYS A 64 -14.42 -29.82 -28.60
N PRO A 65 -15.62 -29.97 -28.00
CA PRO A 65 -15.98 -29.22 -26.81
C PRO A 65 -15.08 -29.65 -25.64
N PHE A 66 -14.34 -28.67 -25.10
CA PHE A 66 -13.61 -28.84 -23.84
C PHE A 66 -14.63 -29.01 -22.72
N LYS A 67 -14.58 -30.19 -22.06
CA LYS A 67 -15.36 -30.40 -20.83
C LYS A 67 -14.88 -29.35 -19.79
N GLN A 68 -15.78 -28.49 -19.40
CA GLN A 68 -15.57 -27.56 -18.30
C GLN A 68 -15.21 -28.39 -17.05
N ALA A 69 -14.03 -28.12 -16.51
CA ALA A 69 -13.65 -28.58 -15.18
C ALA A 69 -14.63 -28.02 -14.16
N PRO A 70 -15.00 -28.74 -13.09
CA PRO A 70 -15.87 -28.23 -12.07
C PRO A 70 -15.22 -26.95 -11.45
N GLN A 71 -15.91 -25.83 -11.59
CA GLN A 71 -15.57 -24.61 -10.87
C GLN A 71 -15.75 -24.92 -9.39
N LEU A 72 -14.64 -25.04 -8.67
CA LEU A 72 -14.66 -24.93 -7.22
C LEU A 72 -15.12 -23.51 -6.91
N ASP A 73 -16.33 -23.37 -6.37
CA ASP A 73 -16.78 -22.15 -5.72
C ASP A 73 -15.88 -21.87 -4.49
N LEU A 74 -14.74 -21.28 -4.75
CA LEU A 74 -14.02 -20.57 -3.71
C LEU A 74 -14.91 -19.38 -3.34
N PRO A 75 -15.24 -19.18 -2.06
CA PRO A 75 -15.91 -17.95 -1.66
C PRO A 75 -14.99 -16.80 -2.11
N ALA A 76 -15.40 -16.13 -3.17
CA ALA A 76 -14.77 -14.90 -3.59
C ALA A 76 -14.77 -14.00 -2.34
N VAL A 77 -13.58 -13.65 -1.87
CA VAL A 77 -13.45 -12.50 -0.97
C VAL A 77 -13.91 -11.33 -1.84
N ARG A 78 -15.22 -11.06 -1.80
CA ARG A 78 -15.75 -9.86 -2.43
C ARG A 78 -14.97 -8.71 -1.82
N ALA A 79 -14.24 -7.99 -2.67
CA ALA A 79 -13.73 -6.69 -2.31
C ALA A 79 -14.89 -5.95 -1.66
N ALA A 80 -14.71 -5.55 -0.39
CA ALA A 80 -15.74 -4.85 0.36
C ALA A 80 -16.30 -3.74 -0.52
N GLU A 81 -17.62 -3.72 -0.70
CA GLU A 81 -18.24 -2.65 -1.46
C GLU A 81 -17.80 -1.32 -0.83
N PRO A 82 -17.36 -0.34 -1.64
CA PRO A 82 -16.93 0.94 -1.09
C PRO A 82 -18.08 1.55 -0.32
N VAL A 83 -17.87 1.76 0.98
CA VAL A 83 -18.82 2.46 1.85
C VAL A 83 -19.11 3.81 1.21
N ARG A 84 -20.37 4.12 0.99
CA ARG A 84 -20.79 5.34 0.28
C ARG A 84 -20.33 6.57 1.07
N PRO A 85 -19.72 7.58 0.40
CA PRO A 85 -19.38 8.85 1.06
C PRO A 85 -20.65 9.47 1.65
N GLY A 86 -20.62 9.81 2.95
CA GLY A 86 -21.77 10.35 3.67
C GLY A 86 -22.55 9.36 4.54
N ALA A 87 -22.10 8.12 4.68
CA ALA A 87 -22.70 7.18 5.62
C ALA A 87 -22.46 7.63 7.06
N GLU A 88 -23.53 7.90 7.78
CA GLU A 88 -23.47 8.06 9.23
C GLU A 88 -23.19 6.70 9.87
N PHE A 89 -22.04 6.57 10.53
CA PHE A 89 -21.69 5.38 11.29
C PHE A 89 -22.05 5.57 12.75
N ARG A 90 -22.80 4.64 13.30
CA ARG A 90 -23.01 4.56 14.74
C ARG A 90 -21.87 3.75 15.38
N LEU A 91 -21.06 4.38 16.21
CA LEU A 91 -20.01 3.70 16.96
C LEU A 91 -20.65 2.75 17.96
N MET A 92 -20.21 1.48 17.96
CA MET A 92 -20.74 0.45 18.87
C MET A 92 -19.74 0.11 19.97
N GLY A 93 -18.42 0.16 19.68
CA GLY A 93 -17.39 -0.18 20.64
C GLY A 93 -16.06 -0.54 20.01
N GLY A 94 -15.12 -0.97 20.85
CA GLY A 94 -13.82 -1.46 20.43
C GLY A 94 -13.68 -2.96 20.61
N LEU A 95 -12.90 -3.59 19.75
CA LEU A 95 -12.59 -5.01 19.84
C LEU A 95 -11.07 -5.19 19.92
N GLY A 96 -10.59 -5.76 21.05
CA GLY A 96 -9.18 -6.07 21.26
C GLY A 96 -8.22 -4.87 21.17
N GLY A 97 -8.73 -3.63 21.30
CA GLY A 97 -7.96 -2.40 21.17
C GLY A 97 -7.47 -2.11 19.73
N ARG A 98 -7.69 -3.01 18.79
CA ARG A 98 -7.21 -2.92 17.39
C ARG A 98 -8.27 -2.54 16.39
N TRP A 99 -9.53 -2.82 16.70
CA TRP A 99 -10.65 -2.61 15.80
C TRP A 99 -11.73 -1.79 16.46
N ILE A 100 -12.42 -0.99 15.66
CA ILE A 100 -13.62 -0.25 16.03
C ILE A 100 -14.79 -0.90 15.32
N LEU A 101 -15.82 -1.27 16.08
CA LEU A 101 -17.10 -1.76 15.56
C LEU A 101 -18.04 -0.58 15.36
N MET A 102 -18.65 -0.55 14.19
CA MET A 102 -19.61 0.47 13.78
C MET A 102 -20.80 -0.19 13.10
N GLU A 103 -21.98 0.39 13.25
CA GLU A 103 -23.14 0.07 12.46
C GLU A 103 -23.30 1.11 11.35
N GLY A 104 -23.38 0.64 10.13
CA GLY A 104 -23.73 1.42 8.96
C GLY A 104 -25.17 1.14 8.52
N ALA A 105 -25.65 1.85 7.52
CA ALA A 105 -27.01 1.68 6.98
C ALA A 105 -27.30 0.25 6.51
N ASP A 106 -26.30 -0.44 5.97
CA ASP A 106 -26.45 -1.75 5.34
C ASP A 106 -25.95 -2.91 6.21
N GLY A 107 -25.32 -2.66 7.38
CA GLY A 107 -24.81 -3.72 8.23
C GLY A 107 -23.67 -3.32 9.17
N LEU A 108 -22.91 -4.33 9.59
CA LEU A 108 -21.76 -4.18 10.49
C LEU A 108 -20.51 -3.75 9.72
N VAL A 109 -19.84 -2.72 10.21
CA VAL A 109 -18.55 -2.24 9.70
C VAL A 109 -17.48 -2.42 10.78
N LEU A 110 -16.36 -3.03 10.42
CA LEU A 110 -15.18 -3.19 11.26
C LEU A 110 -14.05 -2.35 10.67
N LEU A 111 -13.55 -1.41 11.46
CA LEU A 111 -12.42 -0.53 11.09
C LEU A 111 -11.14 -1.03 11.77
N ASP A 112 -10.07 -1.16 10.99
CA ASP A 112 -8.71 -1.44 11.48
C ASP A 112 -8.02 -0.12 11.85
N ILE A 113 -7.72 0.06 13.15
CA ILE A 113 -7.13 1.29 13.70
C ILE A 113 -5.78 1.58 13.05
N ARG A 114 -4.94 0.55 12.86
CA ARG A 114 -3.62 0.71 12.26
C ARG A 114 -3.71 1.14 10.81
N ALA A 115 -4.50 0.45 10.01
CA ALA A 115 -4.65 0.76 8.60
C ALA A 115 -5.28 2.16 8.38
N ALA A 116 -6.24 2.54 9.22
CA ALA A 116 -6.84 3.87 9.22
C ALA A 116 -5.83 4.97 9.58
N SER A 117 -5.07 4.77 10.68
CA SER A 117 -4.04 5.71 11.12
C SER A 117 -2.95 5.88 10.07
N GLU A 118 -2.50 4.78 9.45
CA GLU A 118 -1.51 4.80 8.37
C GLU A 118 -1.99 5.63 7.16
N ARG A 119 -3.27 5.51 6.79
CA ARG A 119 -3.88 6.30 5.71
C ARG A 119 -3.93 7.79 6.04
N ILE A 120 -4.40 8.13 7.21
CA ILE A 120 -4.52 9.52 7.68
C ILE A 120 -3.14 10.20 7.69
N ILE A 121 -2.15 9.57 8.29
CA ILE A 121 -0.79 10.09 8.37
C ILE A 121 -0.21 10.28 6.96
N PHE A 122 -0.35 9.28 6.10
CA PHE A 122 0.16 9.34 4.72
C PHE A 122 -0.42 10.52 3.94
N GLU A 123 -1.74 10.71 3.95
CA GLU A 123 -2.36 11.80 3.19
C GLU A 123 -2.08 13.18 3.81
N THR A 124 -1.96 13.26 5.13
CA THR A 124 -1.56 14.49 5.82
C THR A 124 -0.14 14.90 5.44
N MET A 125 0.82 13.98 5.57
CA MET A 125 2.21 14.24 5.16
C MET A 125 2.34 14.61 3.68
N ARG A 126 1.60 13.92 2.82
CA ARG A 126 1.60 14.19 1.37
C ARG A 126 1.08 15.59 1.04
N ARG A 127 0.02 16.03 1.73
CA ARG A 127 -0.54 17.37 1.61
C ARG A 127 0.44 18.43 2.12
N GLU A 128 1.05 18.21 3.28
CA GLU A 128 2.05 19.11 3.87
C GLU A 128 3.30 19.20 3.00
N ALA A 129 3.82 18.08 2.50
CA ALA A 129 4.97 18.05 1.61
C ALA A 129 4.72 18.79 0.28
N ALA A 130 3.48 18.79 -0.21
CA ALA A 130 3.08 19.56 -1.37
C ALA A 130 2.96 21.09 -1.05
N ALA A 131 2.65 21.44 0.19
CA ALA A 131 2.54 22.81 0.66
C ALA A 131 3.88 23.44 1.09
N GLY A 132 4.99 22.71 1.03
CA GLY A 132 6.32 23.24 1.33
C GLY A 132 7.16 22.41 2.31
N GLY A 133 6.61 21.36 2.89
CA GLY A 133 7.30 20.43 3.77
C GLY A 133 6.43 19.91 4.91
N THR A 134 6.74 18.69 5.35
CA THR A 134 6.03 18.04 6.46
C THR A 134 6.41 18.66 7.79
N HIS A 135 5.46 18.76 8.72
CA HIS A 135 5.73 19.21 10.07
C HIS A 135 6.81 18.37 10.74
N SER A 136 7.85 19.02 11.23
CA SER A 136 8.97 18.38 11.91
C SER A 136 9.06 18.80 13.37
N GLN A 137 9.49 17.88 14.20
CA GLN A 137 9.83 18.12 15.60
C GLN A 137 11.35 18.15 15.76
N ARG A 138 11.88 19.28 16.24
CA ARG A 138 13.31 19.38 16.56
C ARG A 138 13.65 18.54 17.77
N LEU A 139 14.77 17.88 17.70
CA LEU A 139 15.33 17.15 18.84
C LEU A 139 15.92 18.16 19.85
N LEU A 140 15.74 17.87 21.13
CA LEU A 140 16.36 18.68 22.20
C LEU A 140 17.91 18.69 22.09
N LEU A 141 18.47 17.54 21.76
CA LEU A 141 19.88 17.36 21.46
C LEU A 141 19.99 16.66 20.10
N PRO A 142 20.72 17.25 19.13
CA PRO A 142 21.01 16.59 17.88
C PRO A 142 21.74 15.25 18.09
N ILE A 143 21.41 14.27 17.27
CA ILE A 143 21.98 12.91 17.38
C ILE A 143 22.84 12.65 16.15
N VAL A 144 24.09 12.22 16.37
CA VAL A 144 24.96 11.78 15.28
C VAL A 144 24.78 10.28 15.08
N VAL A 145 24.57 9.88 13.82
CA VAL A 145 24.38 8.49 13.41
C VAL A 145 25.39 8.16 12.32
N GLU A 146 26.14 7.07 12.55
CA GLU A 146 27.00 6.48 11.53
C GLU A 146 26.18 5.59 10.60
N MET A 147 26.32 5.81 9.31
CA MET A 147 25.59 5.04 8.29
C MET A 147 26.55 4.13 7.52
N THR A 148 26.01 3.05 6.95
CA THR A 148 26.81 2.26 6.01
C THR A 148 27.20 3.12 4.80
N PRO A 149 28.31 2.86 4.11
CA PRO A 149 28.72 3.67 2.95
C PRO A 149 27.64 3.79 1.88
N LYS A 150 26.84 2.74 1.67
CA LYS A 150 25.72 2.74 0.73
C LYS A 150 24.58 3.66 1.18
N ASP A 151 24.26 3.64 2.48
CA ASP A 151 23.22 4.48 3.04
C ASP A 151 23.63 5.94 3.08
N ALA A 152 24.90 6.21 3.40
CA ALA A 152 25.43 7.55 3.40
C ALA A 152 25.36 8.21 2.02
N VAL A 153 25.70 7.49 0.96
CA VAL A 153 25.53 7.97 -0.42
C VAL A 153 24.07 8.24 -0.72
N TRP A 154 23.18 7.27 -0.43
CA TRP A 154 21.75 7.41 -0.70
C TRP A 154 21.14 8.60 0.06
N ILE A 155 21.45 8.76 1.36
CA ILE A 155 20.97 9.90 2.15
C ILE A 155 21.47 11.23 1.55
N SER A 156 22.76 11.30 1.17
CA SER A 156 23.35 12.51 0.59
C SER A 156 22.66 12.93 -0.72
N GLU A 157 22.30 11.97 -1.54
CA GLU A 157 21.59 12.20 -2.81
C GLU A 157 20.10 12.60 -2.61
N ASN A 158 19.51 12.29 -1.44
CA ASN A 158 18.10 12.48 -1.19
C ASN A 158 17.78 13.44 -0.02
N LEU A 159 18.73 14.29 0.39
CA LEU A 159 18.55 15.24 1.51
C LEU A 159 17.33 16.15 1.32
N ASP A 160 17.06 16.62 0.10
CA ASP A 160 15.88 17.43 -0.21
C ASP A 160 14.57 16.66 0.02
N ALA A 161 14.48 15.44 -0.45
CA ALA A 161 13.30 14.60 -0.24
C ALA A 161 13.09 14.25 1.23
N LEU A 162 14.19 14.00 1.97
CA LEU A 162 14.16 13.75 3.41
C LEU A 162 13.71 15.00 4.18
N SER A 163 14.22 16.18 3.81
CA SER A 163 13.79 17.45 4.39
C SER A 163 12.30 17.70 4.15
N ARG A 164 11.81 17.49 2.95
CA ARG A 164 10.39 17.61 2.62
C ARG A 164 9.51 16.59 3.35
N ALA A 165 10.05 15.40 3.65
CA ALA A 165 9.40 14.40 4.49
C ALA A 165 9.50 14.68 6.00
N GLY A 166 10.18 15.77 6.42
CA GLY A 166 10.28 16.22 7.80
C GLY A 166 11.55 15.79 8.54
N PHE A 167 12.53 15.17 7.87
CA PHE A 167 13.84 14.87 8.46
C PHE A 167 14.81 16.00 8.19
N LEU A 168 15.34 16.64 9.23
CA LEU A 168 16.43 17.60 9.07
C LEU A 168 17.74 16.89 9.39
N LEU A 169 18.51 16.62 8.34
CA LEU A 169 19.78 15.90 8.39
C LEU A 169 20.91 16.80 7.87
N GLU A 170 22.03 16.84 8.60
CA GLU A 170 23.24 17.51 8.16
C GLU A 170 24.39 16.51 8.06
N PRO A 171 25.17 16.50 6.95
CA PRO A 171 26.39 15.71 6.86
C PRO A 171 27.38 16.10 7.98
N PHE A 172 27.91 15.09 8.70
CA PHE A 172 28.87 15.31 9.81
C PHE A 172 30.27 14.80 9.51
N GLY A 173 30.47 14.23 8.32
CA GLY A 173 31.75 13.65 7.87
C GLY A 173 31.84 12.15 8.13
N GLY A 174 32.77 11.49 7.42
CA GLY A 174 33.02 10.04 7.58
C GLY A 174 31.82 9.12 7.30
N GLY A 175 30.80 9.55 6.54
CA GLY A 175 29.57 8.79 6.35
C GLY A 175 28.55 8.93 7.48
N SER A 176 28.79 9.87 8.42
CA SER A 176 27.88 10.17 9.52
C SER A 176 26.96 11.35 9.19
N PHE A 177 25.78 11.35 9.79
CA PHE A 177 24.78 12.45 9.69
C PHE A 177 24.34 12.88 11.07
N LYS A 178 24.14 14.17 11.22
CA LYS A 178 23.53 14.77 12.39
C LYS A 178 22.03 14.92 12.15
N ILE A 179 21.21 14.31 12.98
CA ILE A 179 19.76 14.42 12.96
C ILE A 179 19.37 15.58 13.87
N GLU A 180 18.79 16.64 13.33
CA GLU A 180 18.31 17.80 14.07
C GLU A 180 16.79 17.78 14.29
N ALA A 181 16.04 17.23 13.34
CA ALA A 181 14.60 17.11 13.45
C ALA A 181 14.09 15.85 12.77
N MET A 182 12.91 15.41 13.19
CA MET A 182 12.18 14.26 12.66
C MET A 182 10.74 14.65 12.34
N PRO A 183 10.03 13.90 11.47
CA PRO A 183 8.60 14.12 11.23
C PRO A 183 7.83 14.06 12.55
N ALA A 184 7.02 15.07 12.85
CA ALA A 184 6.29 15.15 14.12
C ALA A 184 5.34 13.96 14.37
N CYS A 185 4.85 13.32 13.31
CA CYS A 185 3.97 12.15 13.41
C CYS A 185 4.65 10.90 13.97
N VAL A 186 5.99 10.84 13.98
CA VAL A 186 6.75 9.68 14.51
C VAL A 186 6.74 9.65 16.04
N GLY A 187 6.54 10.82 16.70
CA GLY A 187 6.49 10.94 18.16
C GLY A 187 7.84 10.63 18.82
N ASP A 188 7.79 9.91 19.94
CA ASP A 188 8.96 9.65 20.80
C ASP A 188 9.82 8.44 20.38
N ARG A 189 9.70 7.98 19.13
CA ARG A 189 10.55 6.88 18.62
C ARG A 189 12.01 7.30 18.52
N ASP A 190 12.90 6.33 18.70
CA ASP A 190 14.34 6.57 18.52
C ASP A 190 14.63 7.05 17.10
N PRO A 191 15.25 8.24 16.95
CA PRO A 191 15.60 8.79 15.65
C PRO A 191 16.53 7.91 14.82
N ARG A 192 17.44 7.17 15.48
CA ARG A 192 18.39 6.28 14.81
C ARG A 192 17.69 5.09 14.17
N GLU A 193 16.83 4.43 14.97
CA GLU A 193 16.04 3.29 14.50
C GLU A 193 15.09 3.72 13.38
N THR A 194 14.43 4.85 13.54
CA THR A 194 13.50 5.36 12.52
C THR A 194 14.20 5.65 11.19
N LEU A 195 15.37 6.30 11.23
CA LEU A 195 16.12 6.58 10.01
C LEU A 195 16.64 5.28 9.35
N ALA A 196 17.11 4.32 10.15
CA ALA A 196 17.57 3.02 9.66
C ALA A 196 16.44 2.24 9.00
N ASP A 197 15.27 2.16 9.64
CA ASP A 197 14.07 1.49 9.12
C ASP A 197 13.58 2.12 7.80
N VAL A 198 13.62 3.44 7.71
CA VAL A 198 13.28 4.18 6.48
C VAL A 198 14.24 3.81 5.37
N CYS A 199 15.55 3.85 5.62
CA CYS A 199 16.59 3.49 4.64
C CYS A 199 16.42 2.03 4.17
N GLU A 200 16.18 1.09 5.08
CA GLU A 200 15.96 -0.32 4.74
C GLU A 200 14.74 -0.52 3.85
N THR A 201 13.61 0.11 4.22
CA THR A 201 12.38 0.02 3.43
C THR A 201 12.56 0.56 2.01
N LEU A 202 13.30 1.66 1.86
CA LEU A 202 13.52 2.28 0.57
C LEU A 202 14.46 1.48 -0.32
N LYS A 203 15.50 0.86 0.25
CA LYS A 203 16.34 -0.08 -0.48
C LYS A 203 15.53 -1.26 -1.04
N ALA A 204 14.60 -1.78 -0.24
CA ALA A 204 13.72 -2.87 -0.68
C ALA A 204 12.81 -2.48 -1.86
N THR A 205 12.52 -1.19 -2.04
CA THR A 205 11.72 -0.69 -3.18
C THR A 205 12.53 -0.52 -4.48
N GLY A 206 13.85 -0.58 -4.40
CA GLY A 206 14.74 -0.40 -5.56
C GLY A 206 14.69 1.00 -6.18
N LEU A 207 14.15 1.98 -5.47
CA LEU A 207 14.10 3.38 -5.91
C LEU A 207 15.49 4.00 -5.73
N LEU A 208 16.28 3.93 -6.80
CA LEU A 208 17.55 4.62 -6.96
C LEU A 208 17.27 5.91 -7.73
N GLY A 209 17.47 7.06 -7.09
CA GLY A 209 17.27 8.38 -7.71
C GLY A 209 16.31 9.24 -6.91
N GLY A 210 16.50 10.56 -6.96
CA GLY A 210 15.69 11.53 -6.24
C GLY A 210 14.33 11.81 -6.87
N GLY A 211 13.60 12.75 -6.31
CA GLY A 211 12.37 13.30 -6.85
C GLY A 211 11.10 12.77 -6.20
N GLN A 212 9.96 13.05 -6.82
CA GLN A 212 8.63 12.75 -6.27
C GLN A 212 8.41 11.26 -5.92
N PRO A 213 8.88 10.27 -6.71
CA PRO A 213 8.73 8.86 -6.35
C PRO A 213 9.43 8.48 -5.04
N VAL A 214 10.59 9.07 -4.76
CA VAL A 214 11.33 8.85 -3.51
C VAL A 214 10.59 9.50 -2.35
N LEU A 215 10.10 10.71 -2.50
CA LEU A 215 9.32 11.40 -1.48
C LEU A 215 8.04 10.61 -1.13
N ASP A 216 7.30 10.13 -2.12
CA ASP A 216 6.10 9.32 -1.88
C ASP A 216 6.43 7.99 -1.16
N ALA A 217 7.56 7.38 -1.48
CA ALA A 217 8.04 6.18 -0.80
C ALA A 217 8.50 6.46 0.64
N LEU A 218 9.18 7.61 0.88
CA LEU A 218 9.53 8.10 2.21
C LEU A 218 8.29 8.30 3.07
N ILE A 219 7.32 9.07 2.58
CA ILE A 219 6.06 9.35 3.30
C ILE A 219 5.32 8.04 3.60
N ARG A 220 5.29 7.10 2.65
CA ARG A 220 4.69 5.77 2.84
C ARG A 220 5.40 4.97 3.93
N SER A 221 6.73 5.00 3.97
CA SER A 221 7.53 4.34 4.99
C SER A 221 7.27 4.95 6.37
N VAL A 222 7.36 6.28 6.47
CA VAL A 222 7.12 7.00 7.73
C VAL A 222 5.71 6.76 8.25
N SER A 223 4.68 6.85 7.40
CA SER A 223 3.29 6.62 7.82
C SER A 223 3.07 5.22 8.40
N ARG A 224 3.76 4.21 7.88
CA ARG A 224 3.71 2.84 8.39
C ARG A 224 4.30 2.73 9.80
N PHE A 225 5.40 3.43 10.09
CA PHE A 225 6.04 3.42 11.41
C PHE A 225 5.32 4.30 12.43
N ALA A 226 4.79 5.44 11.99
CA ALA A 226 4.06 6.37 12.84
C ALA A 226 2.63 5.92 13.16
N ALA A 227 2.07 4.97 12.40
CA ALA A 227 0.71 4.50 12.60
C ALA A 227 0.49 3.87 13.98
N LEU A 228 -0.66 4.21 14.58
CA LEU A 228 -1.08 3.62 15.85
C LEU A 228 -1.42 2.13 15.66
N ASP A 229 -0.83 1.27 16.47
CA ASP A 229 -1.15 -0.17 16.41
C ASP A 229 -2.46 -0.51 17.11
N ALA A 230 -2.70 0.13 18.24
CA ALA A 230 -3.87 -0.10 19.08
C ALA A 230 -4.04 1.04 20.09
N PHE A 231 -5.25 1.22 20.59
CA PHE A 231 -5.53 2.04 21.76
C PHE A 231 -6.76 1.50 22.52
N PRO A 232 -6.87 1.75 23.85
CA PRO A 232 -8.09 1.47 24.58
C PRO A 232 -9.26 2.23 23.95
N TYR A 233 -10.40 1.55 23.78
CA TYR A 233 -11.56 2.20 23.18
C TYR A 233 -12.02 3.39 24.01
N GLU A 234 -12.06 4.54 23.37
CA GLU A 234 -12.65 5.78 23.85
C GLU A 234 -13.44 6.38 22.70
N GLU A 235 -14.72 6.66 22.93
CA GLU A 235 -15.64 7.07 21.86
C GLU A 235 -15.19 8.36 21.16
N SER A 236 -14.70 9.33 21.91
CA SER A 236 -14.20 10.59 21.37
C SER A 236 -13.04 10.39 20.39
N ARG A 237 -12.10 9.53 20.77
CA ARG A 237 -10.91 9.17 19.97
C ARG A 237 -11.31 8.36 18.73
N ALA A 238 -12.20 7.39 18.91
CA ALA A 238 -12.73 6.58 17.82
C ALA A 238 -13.48 7.44 16.80
N ARG A 239 -14.32 8.36 17.26
CA ARG A 239 -15.08 9.30 16.40
C ARG A 239 -14.14 10.21 15.62
N ARG A 240 -13.09 10.71 16.24
CA ARG A 240 -12.06 11.52 15.56
C ARG A 240 -11.36 10.72 14.46
N LEU A 241 -10.87 9.51 14.77
CA LEU A 241 -10.20 8.64 13.81
C LEU A 241 -11.07 8.34 12.58
N VAL A 242 -12.35 8.02 12.80
CA VAL A 242 -13.32 7.77 11.72
C VAL A 242 -13.54 9.03 10.89
N SER A 243 -13.72 10.18 11.52
CA SER A 243 -13.94 11.47 10.82
C SER A 243 -12.72 11.85 9.96
N GLU A 244 -11.51 11.73 10.51
CA GLU A 244 -10.27 12.03 9.80
C GLU A 244 -10.06 11.05 8.63
N LEU A 245 -10.33 9.77 8.83
CA LEU A 245 -10.24 8.77 7.76
C LEU A 245 -11.21 9.05 6.62
N LEU A 246 -12.46 9.37 6.93
CA LEU A 246 -13.48 9.70 5.92
C LEU A 246 -13.17 11.01 5.17
N GLY A 247 -12.36 11.89 5.76
CA GLY A 247 -11.83 13.09 5.12
C GLY A 247 -10.65 12.83 4.17
N CYS A 248 -10.12 11.61 4.11
CA CYS A 248 -9.07 11.22 3.17
C CYS A 248 -9.61 11.03 1.75
N GLU A 249 -8.74 11.18 0.74
CA GLU A 249 -9.08 10.93 -0.68
C GLU A 249 -9.42 9.45 -0.93
N LEU A 250 -8.70 8.54 -0.26
CA LEU A 250 -8.86 7.09 -0.40
C LEU A 250 -9.08 6.41 0.97
N PRO A 251 -10.23 6.62 1.62
CA PRO A 251 -10.46 6.19 3.00
C PRO A 251 -10.52 4.66 3.18
N TYR A 252 -10.76 3.89 2.11
CA TYR A 252 -11.03 2.45 2.19
C TYR A 252 -9.81 1.54 2.10
N ALA A 253 -8.64 2.09 1.81
CA ALA A 253 -7.40 1.35 1.72
C ALA A 253 -6.22 2.11 2.36
N CYS A 254 -5.36 1.42 3.12
CA CYS A 254 -4.12 2.01 3.59
C CYS A 254 -3.11 2.17 2.44
N PRO A 255 -2.01 2.94 2.61
CA PRO A 255 -1.00 3.10 1.58
C PRO A 255 -0.34 1.80 1.10
N GLN A 256 -0.42 0.73 1.89
CA GLN A 256 0.07 -0.61 1.54
C GLN A 256 -0.97 -1.46 0.79
N GLY A 257 -2.17 -0.92 0.52
CA GLY A 257 -3.26 -1.64 -0.17
C GLY A 257 -4.12 -2.54 0.72
N ARG A 258 -3.91 -2.54 2.05
CA ARG A 258 -4.79 -3.28 2.98
C ARG A 258 -6.07 -2.49 3.20
N PRO A 259 -7.24 -3.16 3.33
CA PRO A 259 -8.49 -2.47 3.65
C PRO A 259 -8.40 -1.78 5.03
N THR A 260 -8.92 -0.56 5.12
CA THR A 260 -9.08 0.17 6.38
C THR A 260 -10.37 -0.19 7.08
N MET A 261 -11.39 -0.57 6.30
CA MET A 261 -12.69 -1.01 6.77
C MET A 261 -13.16 -2.23 6.00
N ILE A 262 -13.84 -3.13 6.68
CA ILE A 262 -14.57 -4.25 6.09
C ILE A 262 -16.02 -4.18 6.54
N GLN A 263 -16.95 -4.55 5.66
CA GLN A 263 -18.38 -4.51 5.93
C GLN A 263 -19.01 -5.88 5.73
N TRP A 264 -19.93 -6.24 6.59
CA TRP A 264 -20.85 -7.36 6.44
C TRP A 264 -22.27 -6.82 6.39
N SER A 265 -22.97 -7.08 5.29
CA SER A 265 -24.38 -6.70 5.19
C SER A 265 -25.25 -7.49 6.18
N PHE A 266 -26.41 -6.96 6.54
CA PHE A 266 -27.36 -7.68 7.39
C PHE A 266 -27.73 -9.02 6.77
N SER A 267 -27.94 -9.08 5.46
CA SER A 267 -28.27 -10.33 4.75
C SER A 267 -27.12 -11.36 4.80
N GLU A 268 -25.86 -10.92 4.77
CA GLU A 268 -24.70 -11.81 4.95
C GLU A 268 -24.62 -12.35 6.37
N LEU A 269 -24.93 -11.52 7.37
CA LEU A 269 -25.01 -11.94 8.76
C LEU A 269 -26.13 -12.95 8.97
N GLU A 270 -27.35 -12.68 8.48
CA GLU A 270 -28.50 -13.60 8.55
C GLU A 270 -28.16 -14.95 7.94
N ARG A 271 -27.57 -14.96 6.74
CA ARG A 271 -27.13 -16.20 6.07
C ARG A 271 -26.12 -16.98 6.90
N LYS A 272 -25.21 -16.31 7.62
CA LYS A 272 -24.24 -16.98 8.50
C LYS A 272 -24.90 -17.62 9.72
N PHE A 273 -26.04 -17.12 10.15
CA PHE A 273 -26.84 -17.68 11.23
C PHE A 273 -27.92 -18.67 10.74
N GLY A 274 -27.95 -18.98 9.43
CA GLY A 274 -28.89 -19.94 8.87
C GLY A 274 -30.31 -19.38 8.71
N ARG A 275 -30.44 -18.09 8.55
CA ARG A 275 -31.71 -17.38 8.33
C ARG A 275 -31.79 -16.90 6.88
#